data_17be88d99b0a21bbeb2304f5b47f4893
#
_entry.id   17be88d99b0a21bbeb2304f5b47f4893
#
_cell.length_a   1.000
_cell.length_b   1.000
_cell.length_c   1.000
_cell.angle_alpha   90.00
_cell.angle_beta   90.00
_cell.angle_gamma   90.00
#
_symmetry.space_group_name_H-M   'P 1'
#
loop_
_entity.id
_entity.type
_entity.pdbx_description
1 polymer ?
#
loop_
_entity_poly.entity_id
_entity_poly.type
_entity_poly.pdbx_seq_one_letter_code
_entity_poly.pdbx_strand_id
1 'polypeptide(L)'
;MKIVIAGAGEVGSHLAKMLSGEYHDITVVDDDPKRLESIAGMADVIVIEGDCTTFSVLKKASVRKADLFIAVRPEETSNIISAILAKQLGARKSIARIDNNEYLEPNNKEMFIDMGIDYLFYPEQVAADEVINLLGHTSTTEYVDFSGGKLSLVVFKIDASSPLVNKTLLEITDDRESQPYRTVAISRDGETIIPRGSDQFKRSEERRVGKECRSRWSPYH
;
A
#
# COMPACT_ATOMS: atom_id res chain seq x y z
N MET A 1 -8.12 -11.49 10.71
CA MET A 1 -8.36 -10.19 11.36
C MET A 1 -9.83 -9.85 11.25
N LYS A 2 -10.35 -9.06 12.21
CA LYS A 2 -11.71 -8.50 12.10
C LYS A 2 -11.63 -7.10 11.50
N ILE A 3 -12.26 -6.92 10.36
CA ILE A 3 -12.22 -5.66 9.62
C ILE A 3 -13.64 -5.14 9.43
N VAL A 4 -13.86 -3.88 9.75
CA VAL A 4 -15.13 -3.19 9.51
C VAL A 4 -14.90 -2.14 8.42
N ILE A 5 -15.69 -2.21 7.36
CA ILE A 5 -15.64 -1.29 6.23
C ILE A 5 -16.92 -0.44 6.24
N ALA A 6 -16.79 0.86 6.36
CA ALA A 6 -17.89 1.82 6.25
C ALA A 6 -17.93 2.39 4.82
N GLY A 7 -18.96 1.99 4.08
CA GLY A 7 -19.19 2.29 2.68
C GLY A 7 -19.12 1.04 1.80
N ALA A 8 -20.23 0.71 1.13
CA ALA A 8 -20.36 -0.37 0.15
C ALA A 8 -20.34 0.17 -1.31
N GLY A 9 -19.70 1.32 -1.54
CA GLY A 9 -19.43 1.84 -2.89
C GLY A 9 -18.36 1.01 -3.61
N GLU A 10 -17.87 1.50 -4.75
CA GLU A 10 -16.87 0.78 -5.56
C GLU A 10 -15.62 0.38 -4.75
N VAL A 11 -15.03 1.33 -4.02
CA VAL A 11 -13.83 1.08 -3.21
C VAL A 11 -14.10 0.09 -2.09
N GLY A 12 -15.19 0.30 -1.32
CA GLY A 12 -15.53 -0.57 -0.19
C GLY A 12 -15.87 -1.99 -0.62
N SER A 13 -16.62 -2.15 -1.71
CA SER A 13 -16.97 -3.46 -2.27
C SER A 13 -15.75 -4.20 -2.79
N HIS A 14 -14.83 -3.48 -3.46
CA HIS A 14 -13.59 -4.06 -3.94
C HIS A 14 -12.68 -4.53 -2.78
N LEU A 15 -12.52 -3.69 -1.76
CA LEU A 15 -11.77 -4.04 -0.55
C LEU A 15 -12.39 -5.25 0.17
N ALA A 16 -13.71 -5.25 0.35
CA ALA A 16 -14.40 -6.36 1.00
C ALA A 16 -14.19 -7.68 0.26
N LYS A 17 -14.27 -7.66 -1.09
CA LYS A 17 -14.03 -8.83 -1.92
C LYS A 17 -12.59 -9.33 -1.83
N MET A 18 -11.60 -8.44 -1.91
CA MET A 18 -10.19 -8.82 -1.80
C MET A 18 -9.87 -9.42 -0.43
N LEU A 19 -10.27 -8.71 0.64
CA LEU A 19 -9.92 -9.09 2.01
C LEU A 19 -10.68 -10.35 2.49
N SER A 20 -11.90 -10.60 2.01
CA SER A 20 -12.61 -11.84 2.31
C SER A 20 -11.90 -13.06 1.69
N GLY A 21 -11.29 -12.90 0.51
CA GLY A 21 -10.46 -13.94 -0.13
C GLY A 21 -9.19 -14.29 0.65
N GLU A 22 -8.75 -13.41 1.54
CA GLU A 22 -7.57 -13.62 2.42
C GLU A 22 -7.94 -14.16 3.81
N TYR A 23 -9.15 -14.71 3.98
CA TYR A 23 -9.65 -15.29 5.23
C TYR A 23 -9.75 -14.29 6.39
N HIS A 24 -10.16 -13.06 6.10
CA HIS A 24 -10.48 -12.05 7.11
C HIS A 24 -11.98 -12.02 7.41
N ASP A 25 -12.36 -11.77 8.66
CA ASP A 25 -13.75 -11.56 9.06
C ASP A 25 -14.17 -10.14 8.69
N ILE A 26 -14.94 -9.97 7.62
CA ILE A 26 -15.31 -8.67 7.07
C ILE A 26 -16.74 -8.31 7.45
N THR A 27 -16.94 -7.12 7.99
CA THR A 27 -18.26 -6.51 8.18
C THR A 27 -18.32 -5.24 7.34
N VAL A 28 -19.35 -5.12 6.48
CA VAL A 28 -19.58 -3.94 5.65
C VAL A 28 -20.81 -3.19 6.18
N VAL A 29 -20.69 -1.88 6.33
CA VAL A 29 -21.74 -0.98 6.79
C VAL A 29 -22.06 0.03 5.70
N ASP A 30 -23.31 0.14 5.29
CA ASP A 30 -23.80 1.15 4.35
C ASP A 30 -25.28 1.47 4.63
N ASP A 31 -25.74 2.63 4.24
CA ASP A 31 -27.15 3.03 4.35
C ASP A 31 -27.97 2.66 3.09
N ASP A 32 -27.33 2.19 2.01
CA ASP A 32 -27.99 1.72 0.79
C ASP A 32 -28.12 0.18 0.81
N PRO A 33 -29.35 -0.36 1.01
CA PRO A 33 -29.58 -1.80 1.06
C PRO A 33 -29.22 -2.50 -0.27
N LYS A 34 -29.34 -1.83 -1.41
CA LYS A 34 -29.01 -2.43 -2.72
C LYS A 34 -27.52 -2.68 -2.87
N ARG A 35 -26.67 -1.77 -2.36
CA ARG A 35 -25.22 -1.95 -2.33
C ARG A 35 -24.84 -3.11 -1.42
N LEU A 36 -25.49 -3.20 -0.25
CA LEU A 36 -25.25 -4.28 0.69
C LEU A 36 -25.68 -5.65 0.14
N GLU A 37 -26.83 -5.72 -0.54
CA GLU A 37 -27.30 -6.95 -1.20
C GLU A 37 -26.31 -7.39 -2.30
N SER A 38 -25.81 -6.45 -3.09
CA SER A 38 -24.82 -6.72 -4.13
C SER A 38 -23.54 -7.33 -3.55
N ILE A 39 -23.00 -6.75 -2.49
CA ILE A 39 -21.73 -7.24 -1.90
C ILE A 39 -21.90 -8.58 -1.19
N ALA A 40 -23.04 -8.80 -0.52
CA ALA A 40 -23.36 -10.08 0.12
C ALA A 40 -23.47 -11.24 -0.88
N GLY A 41 -23.87 -10.95 -2.13
CA GLY A 41 -23.89 -11.94 -3.21
C GLY A 41 -22.53 -12.25 -3.83
N MET A 42 -21.50 -11.40 -3.60
CA MET A 42 -20.18 -11.50 -4.25
C MET A 42 -19.05 -11.92 -3.30
N ALA A 43 -19.20 -11.76 -2.01
CA ALA A 43 -18.16 -12.01 -1.02
C ALA A 43 -18.73 -12.58 0.29
N ASP A 44 -17.91 -13.35 1.00
CA ASP A 44 -18.29 -13.85 2.34
C ASP A 44 -18.07 -12.74 3.38
N VAL A 45 -19.11 -11.93 3.56
CA VAL A 45 -19.10 -10.75 4.42
C VAL A 45 -20.38 -10.63 5.23
N ILE A 46 -20.29 -10.05 6.42
CA ILE A 46 -21.46 -9.63 7.20
C ILE A 46 -21.84 -8.22 6.72
N VAL A 47 -23.11 -8.01 6.37
CA VAL A 47 -23.61 -6.70 5.97
C VAL A 47 -24.52 -6.11 7.06
N ILE A 48 -24.36 -4.81 7.29
CA ILE A 48 -25.16 -4.07 8.28
C ILE A 48 -25.67 -2.79 7.63
N GLU A 49 -26.98 -2.69 7.53
CA GLU A 49 -27.64 -1.47 7.05
C GLU A 49 -27.68 -0.41 8.15
N GLY A 50 -27.26 0.79 7.79
CA GLY A 50 -27.34 1.98 8.63
C GLY A 50 -26.23 2.99 8.42
N ASP A 51 -26.41 4.14 9.08
CA ASP A 51 -25.46 5.23 9.03
C ASP A 51 -24.24 4.95 9.94
N CYS A 52 -23.07 4.86 9.32
CA CYS A 52 -21.81 4.57 10.01
C CYS A 52 -21.35 5.69 10.96
N THR A 53 -21.98 6.87 10.95
CA THR A 53 -21.72 7.95 11.91
C THR A 53 -22.50 7.80 13.21
N THR A 54 -23.30 6.73 13.34
CA THR A 54 -24.12 6.49 14.55
C THR A 54 -23.53 5.40 15.44
N PHE A 55 -23.55 5.66 16.76
CA PHE A 55 -23.05 4.70 17.76
C PHE A 55 -23.81 3.35 17.73
N SER A 56 -25.10 3.37 17.44
CA SER A 56 -25.91 2.16 17.39
C SER A 56 -25.47 1.22 16.26
N VAL A 57 -25.19 1.76 15.09
CA VAL A 57 -24.75 0.99 13.92
C VAL A 57 -23.31 0.50 14.12
N LEU A 58 -22.40 1.35 14.61
CA LEU A 58 -21.02 0.96 14.91
C LEU A 58 -20.96 -0.15 15.99
N LYS A 59 -21.86 -0.12 16.99
CA LYS A 59 -21.97 -1.20 17.97
C LYS A 59 -22.49 -2.50 17.35
N LYS A 60 -23.50 -2.43 16.47
CA LYS A 60 -24.00 -3.61 15.71
C LYS A 60 -22.87 -4.22 14.87
N ALA A 61 -22.05 -3.38 14.22
CA ALA A 61 -20.88 -3.80 13.47
C ALA A 61 -19.73 -4.35 14.34
N SER A 62 -19.93 -4.42 15.65
CA SER A 62 -18.92 -4.93 16.59
C SER A 62 -17.57 -4.21 16.48
N VAL A 63 -17.56 -2.92 16.17
CA VAL A 63 -16.37 -2.09 15.96
C VAL A 63 -15.39 -2.18 17.14
N ARG A 64 -15.89 -2.33 18.37
CA ARG A 64 -15.03 -2.53 19.56
C ARG A 64 -14.06 -3.71 19.45
N LYS A 65 -14.37 -4.71 18.62
CA LYS A 65 -13.56 -5.91 18.41
C LYS A 65 -12.80 -5.87 17.09
N ALA A 66 -12.91 -4.75 16.35
CA ALA A 66 -12.27 -4.61 15.07
C ALA A 66 -10.76 -4.37 15.22
N ASP A 67 -9.97 -5.14 14.50
CA ASP A 67 -8.55 -4.89 14.33
C ASP A 67 -8.32 -3.66 13.43
N LEU A 68 -9.24 -3.45 12.47
CA LEU A 68 -9.16 -2.37 11.52
C LEU A 68 -10.56 -1.85 11.16
N PHE A 69 -10.74 -0.53 11.19
CA PHE A 69 -11.91 0.17 10.68
C PHE A 69 -11.49 1.00 9.47
N ILE A 70 -12.19 0.88 8.35
CA ILE A 70 -11.90 1.57 7.09
C ILE A 70 -13.14 2.34 6.66
N ALA A 71 -13.06 3.66 6.60
CA ALA A 71 -14.12 4.53 6.11
C ALA A 71 -13.82 4.99 4.69
N VAL A 72 -14.68 4.61 3.73
CA VAL A 72 -14.50 4.84 2.29
C VAL A 72 -15.78 5.27 1.58
N ARG A 73 -16.63 6.01 2.28
CA ARG A 73 -17.81 6.64 1.68
C ARG A 73 -17.40 7.81 0.76
N PRO A 74 -18.28 8.25 -0.15
CA PRO A 74 -18.04 9.43 -0.97
C PRO A 74 -17.84 10.71 -0.13
N GLU A 75 -18.57 10.84 0.99
CA GLU A 75 -18.52 12.04 1.84
C GLU A 75 -17.37 11.94 2.86
N GLU A 76 -16.34 12.75 2.71
CA GLU A 76 -15.16 12.73 3.59
C GLU A 76 -15.50 13.04 5.05
N THR A 77 -16.47 13.93 5.32
CA THR A 77 -16.89 14.25 6.69
C THR A 77 -17.45 13.02 7.40
N SER A 78 -18.23 12.19 6.71
CA SER A 78 -18.74 10.92 7.23
C SER A 78 -17.59 9.94 7.51
N ASN A 79 -16.58 9.92 6.67
CA ASN A 79 -15.39 9.07 6.86
C ASN A 79 -14.61 9.49 8.10
N ILE A 80 -14.35 10.79 8.26
CA ILE A 80 -13.62 11.33 9.40
C ILE A 80 -14.39 11.05 10.70
N ILE A 81 -15.69 11.38 10.75
CA ILE A 81 -16.50 11.19 11.95
C ILE A 81 -16.58 9.70 12.32
N SER A 82 -16.89 8.83 11.36
CA SER A 82 -17.01 7.39 11.63
C SER A 82 -15.69 6.77 12.08
N ALA A 83 -14.55 7.20 11.52
CA ALA A 83 -13.22 6.73 11.93
C ALA A 83 -12.87 7.16 13.36
N ILE A 84 -13.16 8.41 13.74
CA ILE A 84 -12.98 8.91 15.12
C ILE A 84 -13.87 8.11 16.08
N LEU A 85 -15.16 7.96 15.77
CA LEU A 85 -16.08 7.21 16.62
C LEU A 85 -15.68 5.75 16.76
N ALA A 86 -15.25 5.13 15.68
CA ALA A 86 -14.78 3.74 15.69
C ALA A 86 -13.57 3.57 16.61
N LYS A 87 -12.62 4.48 16.55
CA LYS A 87 -11.45 4.48 17.43
C LYS A 87 -11.83 4.66 18.90
N GLN A 88 -12.71 5.61 19.20
CA GLN A 88 -13.20 5.85 20.55
C GLN A 88 -14.02 4.67 21.10
N LEU A 89 -14.72 3.92 20.24
CA LEU A 89 -15.42 2.69 20.60
C LEU A 89 -14.48 1.51 20.84
N GLY A 90 -13.21 1.59 20.44
CA GLY A 90 -12.19 0.60 20.73
C GLY A 90 -11.65 -0.16 19.51
N ALA A 91 -11.88 0.30 18.28
CA ALA A 91 -11.17 -0.22 17.11
C ALA A 91 -9.66 -0.03 17.29
N ARG A 92 -8.88 -1.06 16.96
CA ARG A 92 -7.43 -1.04 17.15
C ARG A 92 -6.76 -0.01 16.22
N LYS A 93 -7.20 0.02 14.96
CA LYS A 93 -6.76 1.01 13.96
C LYS A 93 -7.95 1.55 13.19
N SER A 94 -7.87 2.81 12.79
CA SER A 94 -8.86 3.48 11.95
C SER A 94 -8.22 4.17 10.76
N ILE A 95 -8.87 4.06 9.61
CA ILE A 95 -8.46 4.67 8.34
C ILE A 95 -9.65 5.47 7.81
N ALA A 96 -9.41 6.68 7.34
CA ALA A 96 -10.41 7.51 6.68
C ALA A 96 -9.95 7.97 5.30
N ARG A 97 -10.80 7.75 4.29
CA ARG A 97 -10.67 8.40 2.99
C ARG A 97 -11.02 9.87 3.12
N ILE A 98 -10.20 10.71 2.52
CA ILE A 98 -10.38 12.15 2.41
C ILE A 98 -10.35 12.58 0.95
N ASP A 99 -10.93 13.72 0.65
CA ASP A 99 -10.94 14.35 -0.67
C ASP A 99 -10.21 15.71 -0.64
N ASN A 100 -9.87 16.23 0.55
CA ASN A 100 -9.12 17.47 0.73
C ASN A 100 -7.67 17.19 1.09
N ASN A 101 -6.75 17.54 0.18
CA ASN A 101 -5.31 17.35 0.36
C ASN A 101 -4.72 18.19 1.51
N GLU A 102 -5.35 19.30 1.90
CA GLU A 102 -4.95 20.14 3.03
C GLU A 102 -4.83 19.34 4.35
N TYR A 103 -5.64 18.29 4.49
CA TYR A 103 -5.63 17.43 5.68
C TYR A 103 -4.37 16.55 5.78
N LEU A 104 -3.61 16.40 4.70
CA LEU A 104 -2.33 15.67 4.68
C LEU A 104 -1.13 16.54 5.01
N GLU A 105 -1.31 17.87 5.10
CA GLU A 105 -0.25 18.77 5.57
C GLU A 105 0.19 18.38 6.99
N PRO A 106 1.49 18.43 7.32
CA PRO A 106 2.03 17.86 8.55
C PRO A 106 1.28 18.27 9.84
N ASN A 107 1.00 19.55 9.99
CA ASN A 107 0.32 20.07 11.18
C ASN A 107 -1.14 19.62 11.25
N ASN A 108 -1.85 19.62 10.12
CA ASN A 108 -3.26 19.23 10.04
C ASN A 108 -3.39 17.72 10.27
N LYS A 109 -2.50 16.92 9.67
CA LYS A 109 -2.47 15.47 9.84
C LYS A 109 -2.26 15.06 11.29
N GLU A 110 -1.39 15.76 12.04
CA GLU A 110 -1.19 15.50 13.45
C GLU A 110 -2.49 15.67 14.25
N MET A 111 -3.28 16.71 13.97
CA MET A 111 -4.57 16.91 14.62
C MET A 111 -5.52 15.71 14.43
N PHE A 112 -5.60 15.14 13.23
CA PHE A 112 -6.45 13.96 12.99
C PHE A 112 -5.92 12.70 13.69
N ILE A 113 -4.60 12.55 13.78
CA ILE A 113 -3.97 11.47 14.56
C ILE A 113 -4.31 11.60 16.04
N ASP A 114 -4.25 12.80 16.60
CA ASP A 114 -4.62 13.08 17.99
C ASP A 114 -6.11 12.81 18.25
N MET A 115 -6.99 13.04 17.27
CA MET A 115 -8.39 12.69 17.33
C MET A 115 -8.63 11.17 17.23
N GLY A 116 -7.60 10.38 16.92
CA GLY A 116 -7.66 8.92 16.89
C GLY A 116 -7.76 8.32 15.49
N ILE A 117 -7.55 9.06 14.41
CA ILE A 117 -7.46 8.49 13.07
C ILE A 117 -6.00 8.08 12.83
N ASP A 118 -5.74 6.79 12.71
CA ASP A 118 -4.37 6.28 12.51
C ASP A 118 -3.85 6.56 11.10
N TYR A 119 -4.77 6.65 10.10
CA TYR A 119 -4.39 6.86 8.71
C TYR A 119 -5.44 7.67 7.94
N LEU A 120 -5.00 8.73 7.30
CA LEU A 120 -5.75 9.44 6.27
C LEU A 120 -5.18 9.06 4.91
N PHE A 121 -6.04 8.77 3.93
CA PHE A 121 -5.58 8.57 2.57
C PHE A 121 -6.44 9.34 1.57
N TYR A 122 -5.76 9.92 0.59
CA TYR A 122 -6.34 10.67 -0.50
C TYR A 122 -6.10 9.86 -1.78
N PRO A 123 -7.15 9.24 -2.36
CA PRO A 123 -7.01 8.32 -3.48
C PRO A 123 -6.31 8.92 -4.69
N GLU A 124 -6.58 10.19 -4.97
CA GLU A 124 -6.01 10.91 -6.11
C GLU A 124 -4.50 11.09 -5.97
N GLN A 125 -4.01 11.36 -4.76
CA GLN A 125 -2.56 11.42 -4.49
C GLN A 125 -1.91 10.06 -4.67
N VAL A 126 -2.53 9.01 -4.14
CA VAL A 126 -1.99 7.64 -4.28
C VAL A 126 -1.92 7.25 -5.76
N ALA A 127 -2.97 7.56 -6.52
CA ALA A 127 -2.98 7.30 -7.97
C ALA A 127 -1.93 8.14 -8.72
N ALA A 128 -1.78 9.43 -8.37
CA ALA A 128 -0.78 10.31 -8.97
C ALA A 128 0.65 9.82 -8.67
N ASP A 129 0.92 9.45 -7.43
CA ASP A 129 2.22 8.92 -7.01
C ASP A 129 2.55 7.62 -7.76
N GLU A 130 1.58 6.74 -7.97
CA GLU A 130 1.75 5.52 -8.75
C GLU A 130 2.06 5.82 -10.22
N VAL A 131 1.33 6.77 -10.84
CA VAL A 131 1.63 7.20 -12.23
C VAL A 131 3.03 7.80 -12.33
N ILE A 132 3.44 8.64 -11.38
CA ILE A 132 4.78 9.21 -11.34
C ILE A 132 5.84 8.12 -11.21
N ASN A 133 5.60 7.14 -10.35
CA ASN A 133 6.49 5.99 -10.18
C ASN A 133 6.62 5.19 -11.49
N LEU A 134 5.51 4.90 -12.17
CA LEU A 134 5.51 4.21 -13.47
C LEU A 134 6.26 4.99 -14.54
N LEU A 135 6.07 6.31 -14.62
CA LEU A 135 6.76 7.19 -15.57
C LEU A 135 8.25 7.33 -15.27
N GLY A 136 8.61 7.43 -13.99
CA GLY A 136 10.01 7.53 -13.55
C GLY A 136 10.82 6.26 -13.80
N HIS A 137 10.16 5.14 -14.00
CA HIS A 137 10.77 3.82 -14.12
C HIS A 137 10.39 3.08 -15.41
N THR A 138 10.31 3.79 -16.53
CA THR A 138 9.90 3.23 -17.85
C THR A 138 10.76 2.05 -18.33
N SER A 139 11.97 1.89 -17.79
CA SER A 139 12.87 0.75 -18.09
C SER A 139 12.85 -0.35 -17.02
N THR A 140 12.00 -0.22 -15.98
CA THR A 140 11.94 -1.20 -14.89
C THR A 140 10.68 -2.05 -15.00
N THR A 141 10.78 -3.34 -14.68
CA THR A 141 9.64 -4.26 -14.71
C THR A 141 8.84 -4.14 -13.42
N GLU A 142 9.50 -3.92 -12.29
CA GLU A 142 8.88 -3.77 -10.97
C GLU A 142 9.69 -2.77 -10.13
N TYR A 143 8.98 -2.03 -9.28
CA TYR A 143 9.57 -1.12 -8.29
C TYR A 143 8.86 -1.33 -6.95
N VAL A 144 9.65 -1.54 -5.90
CA VAL A 144 9.12 -1.68 -4.54
C VAL A 144 9.90 -0.73 -3.64
N ASP A 145 9.18 0.16 -2.97
CA ASP A 145 9.75 1.08 -1.99
C ASP A 145 9.59 0.56 -0.56
N PHE A 146 10.66 0.70 0.22
CA PHE A 146 10.72 0.31 1.62
C PHE A 146 11.08 1.50 2.50
N SER A 147 10.50 1.53 3.70
CA SER A 147 10.84 2.52 4.73
C SER A 147 10.70 3.99 4.29
N GLY A 148 9.67 4.29 3.48
CA GLY A 148 9.37 5.66 3.05
C GLY A 148 10.48 6.25 2.17
N GLY A 149 10.92 5.54 1.14
CA GLY A 149 11.90 5.99 0.17
C GLY A 149 13.36 5.86 0.59
N LYS A 150 13.63 5.26 1.76
CA LYS A 150 15.01 5.07 2.25
C LYS A 150 15.72 3.89 1.58
N LEU A 151 14.95 2.89 1.17
CA LEU A 151 15.41 1.70 0.47
C LEU A 151 14.42 1.36 -0.62
N SER A 152 14.87 1.16 -1.83
CA SER A 152 14.04 0.76 -2.96
C SER A 152 14.59 -0.50 -3.61
N LEU A 153 13.72 -1.42 -3.99
CA LEU A 153 14.05 -2.57 -4.83
C LEU A 153 13.53 -2.31 -6.24
N VAL A 154 14.41 -2.44 -7.22
CA VAL A 154 14.07 -2.21 -8.62
C VAL A 154 14.37 -3.46 -9.43
N VAL A 155 13.43 -3.90 -10.25
CA VAL A 155 13.59 -5.05 -11.13
C VAL A 155 13.75 -4.57 -12.56
N PHE A 156 14.85 -4.96 -13.21
CA PHE A 156 15.13 -4.66 -14.61
C PHE A 156 15.19 -5.96 -15.40
N LYS A 157 14.60 -5.95 -16.58
CA LYS A 157 14.83 -6.99 -17.56
C LYS A 157 16.01 -6.63 -18.44
N ILE A 158 16.99 -7.53 -18.54
CA ILE A 158 18.19 -7.32 -19.35
C ILE A 158 17.93 -7.88 -20.74
N ASP A 159 17.76 -7.00 -21.71
CA ASP A 159 17.64 -7.35 -23.13
C ASP A 159 19.02 -7.37 -23.83
N ALA A 160 19.02 -7.75 -25.11
CA ALA A 160 20.24 -7.86 -25.89
C ALA A 160 20.95 -6.52 -26.15
N SER A 161 20.25 -5.38 -26.01
CA SER A 161 20.79 -4.03 -26.22
C SER A 161 21.39 -3.43 -24.94
N SER A 162 21.19 -4.09 -23.81
CA SER A 162 21.68 -3.61 -22.52
C SER A 162 23.21 -3.58 -22.47
N PRO A 163 23.82 -2.46 -22.06
CA PRO A 163 25.26 -2.33 -21.92
C PRO A 163 25.84 -3.22 -20.79
N LEU A 164 24.99 -3.88 -20.03
CA LEU A 164 25.36 -4.76 -18.92
C LEU A 164 25.57 -6.21 -19.35
N VAL A 165 25.10 -6.59 -20.55
CA VAL A 165 25.23 -7.97 -21.05
C VAL A 165 26.70 -8.36 -21.16
N ASN A 166 27.03 -9.56 -20.66
CA ASN A 166 28.38 -10.14 -20.62
C ASN A 166 29.39 -9.44 -19.70
N LYS A 167 28.96 -8.45 -18.93
CA LYS A 167 29.80 -7.85 -17.88
C LYS A 167 29.63 -8.57 -16.55
N THR A 168 30.72 -8.70 -15.81
CA THR A 168 30.68 -9.19 -14.42
C THR A 168 30.18 -8.09 -13.48
N LEU A 169 29.66 -8.50 -12.32
CA LEU A 169 29.26 -7.56 -11.27
C LEU A 169 30.44 -6.72 -10.77
N LEU A 170 31.66 -7.26 -10.74
CA LEU A 170 32.87 -6.52 -10.38
C LEU A 170 33.16 -5.40 -11.37
N GLU A 171 33.11 -5.69 -12.67
CA GLU A 171 33.34 -4.67 -13.73
C GLU A 171 32.33 -3.54 -13.68
N ILE A 172 31.08 -3.84 -13.27
CA ILE A 172 30.04 -2.83 -13.15
C ILE A 172 30.18 -2.02 -11.86
N THR A 173 30.69 -2.63 -10.79
CA THR A 173 30.83 -2.00 -9.47
C THR A 173 32.11 -1.14 -9.37
N ASP A 174 33.10 -1.37 -10.22
CA ASP A 174 34.35 -0.60 -10.22
C ASP A 174 34.15 0.86 -10.69
N ASP A 175 33.07 1.12 -11.39
CA ASP A 175 32.60 2.47 -11.75
C ASP A 175 31.80 3.10 -10.57
N ARG A 176 32.46 3.20 -9.42
CA ARG A 176 31.83 3.55 -8.10
C ARG A 176 31.24 4.96 -8.01
N GLU A 177 31.57 5.86 -8.91
CA GLU A 177 31.04 7.23 -8.85
C GLU A 177 29.65 7.39 -9.49
N SER A 178 29.20 6.44 -10.30
CA SER A 178 27.97 6.59 -11.11
C SER A 178 26.81 5.67 -10.76
N GLN A 179 26.97 4.66 -9.87
CA GLN A 179 25.88 3.71 -9.63
C GLN A 179 25.48 3.56 -8.15
N PRO A 180 24.31 4.13 -7.75
CA PRO A 180 23.74 3.97 -6.41
C PRO A 180 23.05 2.62 -6.18
N TYR A 181 23.24 1.62 -7.05
CA TYR A 181 22.51 0.36 -7.04
C TYR A 181 23.42 -0.82 -6.69
N ARG A 182 22.89 -1.75 -5.87
CA ARG A 182 23.52 -3.03 -5.58
C ARG A 182 22.65 -4.16 -6.11
N THR A 183 23.17 -5.05 -6.93
CA THR A 183 22.47 -6.26 -7.36
C THR A 183 22.32 -7.21 -6.18
N VAL A 184 21.08 -7.53 -5.83
CA VAL A 184 20.77 -8.41 -4.70
C VAL A 184 20.31 -9.79 -5.16
N ALA A 185 19.74 -9.91 -6.36
CA ALA A 185 19.31 -11.16 -6.95
C ALA A 185 19.31 -11.08 -8.48
N ILE A 186 19.51 -12.21 -9.15
CA ILE A 186 19.32 -12.40 -10.58
C ILE A 186 18.33 -13.54 -10.77
N SER A 187 17.26 -13.32 -11.55
CA SER A 187 16.37 -14.38 -11.98
C SER A 187 16.80 -14.86 -13.36
N ARG A 188 17.11 -16.14 -13.48
CA ARG A 188 17.56 -16.79 -14.72
C ARG A 188 16.81 -18.10 -14.89
N ASP A 189 16.11 -18.24 -16.01
CA ASP A 189 15.36 -19.47 -16.37
C ASP A 189 14.41 -19.95 -15.25
N GLY A 190 13.80 -18.99 -14.50
CA GLY A 190 12.92 -19.27 -13.38
C GLY A 190 13.61 -19.55 -12.05
N GLU A 191 14.94 -19.60 -12.01
CA GLU A 191 15.72 -19.74 -10.79
C GLU A 191 16.22 -18.39 -10.27
N THR A 192 16.22 -18.22 -8.93
CA THR A 192 16.77 -17.02 -8.29
C THR A 192 18.20 -17.28 -7.82
N ILE A 193 19.15 -16.52 -8.35
CA ILE A 193 20.57 -16.61 -8.04
C ILE A 193 20.94 -15.43 -7.15
N ILE A 194 21.61 -15.68 -6.01
CA ILE A 194 22.25 -14.65 -5.20
C ILE A 194 23.60 -14.39 -5.83
N PRO A 195 23.81 -13.22 -6.49
CA PRO A 195 24.98 -13.01 -7.33
C PRO A 195 26.25 -12.77 -6.52
N ARG A 196 27.35 -13.26 -7.07
CA ARG A 196 28.72 -12.97 -6.60
C ARG A 196 29.41 -12.03 -7.58
N GLY A 197 30.49 -11.38 -7.17
CA GLY A 197 31.21 -10.42 -8.01
C GLY A 197 31.70 -10.99 -9.36
N SER A 198 31.96 -12.28 -9.45
CA SER A 198 32.37 -12.98 -10.69
C SER A 198 31.21 -13.37 -11.60
N ASP A 199 29.96 -13.22 -11.16
CA ASP A 199 28.82 -13.59 -11.97
C ASP A 199 28.58 -12.56 -13.08
N GLN A 200 28.20 -13.06 -14.25
CA GLN A 200 27.94 -12.24 -15.42
C GLN A 200 26.45 -12.14 -15.69
N PHE A 201 26.02 -10.97 -16.17
CA PHE A 201 24.67 -10.78 -16.70
C PHE A 201 24.55 -11.40 -18.09
N LYS A 202 23.49 -12.18 -18.29
CA LYS A 202 23.16 -12.80 -19.57
C LYS A 202 21.90 -12.17 -20.15
N ARG A 203 21.67 -12.35 -21.42
CA ARG A 203 20.45 -11.95 -22.12
C ARG A 203 19.22 -12.65 -21.50
N SER A 204 18.12 -11.95 -21.40
CA SER A 204 16.82 -12.42 -20.87
C SER A 204 16.79 -12.64 -19.34
N GLU A 205 17.69 -12.04 -18.59
CA GLU A 205 17.65 -12.09 -17.11
C GLU A 205 16.82 -10.95 -16.53
N GLU A 206 16.03 -11.28 -15.50
CA GLU A 206 15.44 -10.27 -14.64
C GLU A 206 16.40 -9.97 -13.50
N ARG A 207 16.75 -8.70 -13.34
CA ARG A 207 17.66 -8.23 -12.30
C ARG A 207 16.86 -7.57 -11.18
N ARG A 208 17.04 -8.06 -9.96
CA ARG A 208 16.56 -7.37 -8.75
C ARG A 208 17.71 -6.58 -8.13
N VAL A 209 17.51 -5.28 -8.00
CA VAL A 209 18.54 -4.34 -7.51
C VAL A 209 17.99 -3.52 -6.36
N GLY A 210 18.70 -3.51 -5.25
CA GLY A 210 18.41 -2.61 -4.13
C GLY A 210 19.14 -1.27 -4.29
N LYS A 211 18.46 -0.16 -4.09
CA LYS A 211 19.02 1.20 -4.00
C LYS A 211 19.05 1.62 -2.53
N GLU A 212 20.23 1.89 -2.00
CA GLU A 212 20.40 2.54 -0.71
C GLU A 212 20.53 4.05 -0.92
N CYS A 213 19.65 4.85 -0.30
CA CYS A 213 19.87 6.28 -0.21
C CYS A 213 21.03 6.57 0.74
N ARG A 214 22.18 6.98 0.21
CA ARG A 214 23.45 7.22 0.93
C ARG A 214 23.42 8.34 1.98
N SER A 215 22.33 9.05 2.22
CA SER A 215 22.36 10.25 3.03
C SER A 215 22.38 10.05 4.54
N ARG A 216 22.34 8.82 5.09
CA ARG A 216 22.28 8.59 6.55
C ARG A 216 22.82 7.27 7.12
N TRP A 217 23.68 6.56 6.45
CA TRP A 217 24.36 5.42 7.11
C TRP A 217 25.86 5.65 7.16
N SER A 218 26.30 6.29 8.24
CA SER A 218 27.65 6.12 8.76
C SER A 218 27.63 4.93 9.73
N PRO A 219 28.46 3.89 9.58
CA PRO A 219 28.49 2.76 10.49
C PRO A 219 29.21 3.04 11.81
N TYR A 220 29.51 4.31 12.12
CA TYR A 220 30.17 4.72 13.36
C TYR A 220 29.41 5.92 13.96
N HIS A 221 28.44 5.61 14.80
CA HIS A 221 28.12 6.30 16.05
C HIS A 221 27.34 5.34 16.93
#